data_1d0d38ff87b70a74637c4e6798ffad46
#
_entry.id   1d0d38ff87b70a74637c4e6798ffad46
#
_cell.length_a   1.000
_cell.length_b   1.000
_cell.length_c   1.000
_cell.angle_alpha   90.00
_cell.angle_beta   90.00
_cell.angle_gamma   90.00
#
_symmetry.space_group_name_H-M   'P 1'
#
loop_
_entity.id
_entity.type
_entity.pdbx_description
1 polymer ?
#
loop_
_entity_poly.entity_id
_entity_poly.type
_entity_poly.pdbx_seq_one_letter_code
_entity_poly.pdbx_strand_id
1 'polypeptide(L)'
;MAKERLKVGIIAAEHSSDRLGAKIIESLQDIFEIDLYGLGGPEVNANPIVTPNGIDYHDLHVMGLIDPLIKLPKIFLNRRKLLKLFNSKNIDIFIGVDSPDFNIFFHKKLKSNNVKTIQVVSPSVWGWR
;
A
#
# COMPACT_ATOMS: atom_id res chain seq x y z
N MET A 1 -0.62 0.59 29.82
CA MET A 1 -0.08 1.74 29.13
C MET A 1 -0.71 1.90 27.75
N ALA A 2 -1.00 3.12 27.38
CA ALA A 2 -1.55 3.38 26.04
C ALA A 2 -0.49 3.11 24.99
N LYS A 3 -0.88 2.50 23.88
CA LYS A 3 0.00 2.28 22.74
C LYS A 3 0.26 3.60 22.03
N GLU A 4 1.46 3.74 21.47
CA GLU A 4 1.76 4.86 20.60
C GLU A 4 0.95 4.75 19.32
N ARG A 5 0.60 5.90 18.75
CA ARG A 5 -0.12 5.97 17.49
C ARG A 5 0.86 5.98 16.33
N LEU A 6 0.59 5.16 15.33
CA LEU A 6 1.42 5.06 14.14
C LEU A 6 0.55 5.28 12.90
N LYS A 7 0.96 6.22 12.07
CA LYS A 7 0.28 6.49 10.79
C LYS A 7 0.96 5.67 9.71
N VAL A 8 0.22 4.75 9.14
CA VAL A 8 0.74 3.78 8.16
C VAL A 8 0.11 4.01 6.80
N GLY A 9 0.95 4.21 5.78
CA GLY A 9 0.53 4.13 4.39
C GLY A 9 0.77 2.72 3.88
N ILE A 10 -0.19 2.14 3.17
CA ILE A 10 -0.07 0.79 2.64
C ILE A 10 -0.62 0.70 1.22
N ILE A 11 0.06 -0.07 0.39
CA ILE A 11 -0.45 -0.47 -0.92
C ILE A 11 -0.27 -1.97 -1.04
N ALA A 12 -1.40 -2.68 -1.12
CA ALA A 12 -1.46 -4.13 -1.23
C ALA A 12 -2.49 -4.48 -2.32
N ALA A 13 -2.02 -4.54 -3.56
CA ALA A 13 -2.89 -4.49 -4.74
C ALA A 13 -3.28 -5.85 -5.32
N GLU A 14 -2.70 -6.95 -4.86
CA GLU A 14 -3.02 -8.29 -5.33
C GLU A 14 -3.62 -9.14 -4.21
N HIS A 15 -4.24 -10.28 -4.55
CA HIS A 15 -4.87 -11.12 -3.52
C HIS A 15 -3.89 -11.59 -2.45
N SER A 16 -2.72 -12.06 -2.86
CA SER A 16 -1.68 -12.48 -1.92
C SER A 16 -1.15 -11.30 -1.11
N SER A 17 -1.03 -10.15 -1.74
CA SER A 17 -0.59 -8.91 -1.10
C SER A 17 -1.57 -8.44 -0.05
N ASP A 18 -2.86 -8.53 -0.36
CA ASP A 18 -3.93 -8.15 0.55
C ASP A 18 -3.90 -8.99 1.83
N ARG A 19 -3.76 -10.31 1.67
CA ARG A 19 -3.67 -11.23 2.81
C ARG A 19 -2.43 -10.94 3.66
N LEU A 20 -1.28 -10.80 3.02
CA LEU A 20 -0.03 -10.52 3.72
C LEU A 20 -0.06 -9.15 4.39
N GLY A 21 -0.59 -8.14 3.70
CA GLY A 21 -0.76 -6.80 4.25
C GLY A 21 -1.63 -6.79 5.49
N ALA A 22 -2.73 -7.53 5.47
CA ALA A 22 -3.62 -7.64 6.62
C ALA A 22 -2.91 -8.26 7.83
N LYS A 23 -2.09 -9.27 7.60
CA LYS A 23 -1.31 -9.90 8.68
C LYS A 23 -0.27 -8.95 9.27
N ILE A 24 0.37 -8.16 8.43
CA ILE A 24 1.33 -7.15 8.87
C ILE A 24 0.62 -6.11 9.76
N ILE A 25 -0.53 -5.62 9.32
CA ILE A 25 -1.30 -4.65 10.09
C ILE A 25 -1.71 -5.25 11.44
N GLU A 26 -2.19 -6.49 11.44
CA GLU A 26 -2.57 -7.18 12.67
C GLU A 26 -1.41 -7.26 13.66
N SER A 27 -0.22 -7.61 13.16
CA SER A 27 0.97 -7.67 14.01
C SER A 27 1.37 -6.29 14.56
N LEU A 28 1.26 -5.26 13.75
CA LEU A 28 1.54 -3.90 14.19
C LEU A 28 0.53 -3.41 15.22
N GLN A 29 -0.71 -3.84 15.13
CA GLN A 29 -1.76 -3.46 16.09
C GLN A 29 -1.50 -4.01 17.50
N ASP A 30 -0.68 -5.04 17.62
CA ASP A 30 -0.27 -5.52 18.94
C ASP A 30 0.63 -4.53 19.65
N ILE A 31 1.31 -3.65 18.91
CA ILE A 31 2.32 -2.73 19.44
C ILE A 31 1.84 -1.28 19.37
N PHE A 32 1.12 -0.91 18.32
CA PHE A 32 0.71 0.46 18.04
C PHE A 32 -0.80 0.57 17.85
N GLU A 33 -1.32 1.77 18.08
CA GLU A 33 -2.62 2.15 17.52
C GLU A 33 -2.37 2.65 16.11
N ILE A 34 -3.00 1.99 15.12
CA ILE A 34 -2.74 2.24 13.71
C ILE A 34 -3.79 3.15 13.11
N ASP A 35 -3.34 4.24 12.47
CA ASP A 35 -4.14 5.00 11.52
C ASP A 35 -3.70 4.56 10.13
N LEU A 36 -4.61 4.01 9.34
CA LEU A 36 -4.29 3.35 8.09
C LEU A 36 -4.76 4.17 6.89
N TYR A 37 -3.87 4.36 5.94
CA TYR A 37 -4.13 5.13 4.72
C TYR A 37 -3.60 4.35 3.52
N GLY A 38 -4.33 4.38 2.43
CA GLY A 38 -3.85 3.80 1.18
C GLY A 38 -4.84 2.90 0.50
N LEU A 39 -4.38 1.75 0.03
CA LEU A 39 -5.19 0.86 -0.78
C LEU A 39 -4.89 -0.60 -0.46
N GLY A 40 -5.94 -1.35 -0.18
CA GLY A 40 -5.87 -2.80 0.02
C GLY A 40 -7.12 -3.45 -0.52
N GLY A 41 -7.13 -4.77 -0.49
CA GLY A 41 -8.30 -5.57 -0.84
C GLY A 41 -9.20 -5.84 0.37
N PRO A 42 -10.08 -6.85 0.27
CA PRO A 42 -11.06 -7.11 1.33
C PRO A 42 -10.46 -7.36 2.71
N GLU A 43 -9.30 -8.00 2.79
CA GLU A 43 -8.69 -8.35 4.08
C GLU A 43 -8.05 -7.13 4.76
N VAL A 44 -7.31 -6.31 4.02
CA VAL A 44 -6.78 -5.05 4.54
C VAL A 44 -7.93 -4.11 4.92
N ASN A 45 -8.93 -4.03 4.06
CA ASN A 45 -10.08 -3.13 4.24
C ASN A 45 -11.05 -3.60 5.34
N ALA A 46 -10.84 -4.77 5.92
CA ALA A 46 -11.54 -5.16 7.14
C ALA A 46 -11.15 -4.26 8.32
N ASN A 47 -10.02 -3.58 8.21
CA ASN A 47 -9.60 -2.53 9.13
C ASN A 47 -10.08 -1.17 8.64
N PRO A 48 -10.34 -0.21 9.54
CA PRO A 48 -10.62 1.15 9.11
C PRO A 48 -9.45 1.71 8.31
N ILE A 49 -9.72 2.15 7.09
CA ILE A 49 -8.68 2.68 6.20
C ILE A 49 -9.25 3.85 5.39
N VAL A 50 -8.43 4.88 5.22
CA VAL A 50 -8.77 6.01 4.35
C VAL A 50 -8.13 5.78 2.98
N THR A 51 -8.98 5.71 1.96
CA THR A 51 -8.56 5.53 0.56
C THR A 51 -9.02 6.74 -0.25
N PRO A 52 -8.20 7.25 -1.18
CA PRO A 52 -8.63 8.38 -2.01
C PRO A 52 -9.85 8.02 -2.85
N ASN A 53 -10.72 9.02 -3.06
CA ASN A 53 -11.92 8.84 -3.87
C ASN A 53 -11.57 8.44 -5.30
N GLY A 54 -12.34 7.52 -5.86
CA GLY A 54 -12.18 7.10 -7.24
C GLY A 54 -11.11 6.05 -7.48
N ILE A 55 -10.49 5.54 -6.41
CA ILE A 55 -9.53 4.45 -6.50
C ILE A 55 -10.09 3.26 -5.74
N ASP A 56 -10.06 2.09 -6.35
CA ASP A 56 -10.39 0.87 -5.65
C ASP A 56 -9.35 -0.23 -5.95
N TYR A 57 -9.46 -1.30 -5.20
CA TYR A 57 -8.57 -2.45 -5.28
C TYR A 57 -8.52 -3.04 -6.70
N HIS A 58 -9.67 -3.12 -7.38
CA HIS A 58 -9.75 -3.70 -8.71
C HIS A 58 -8.97 -2.88 -9.74
N ASP A 59 -8.93 -1.57 -9.59
CA ASP A 59 -8.20 -0.71 -10.51
C ASP A 59 -6.73 -1.08 -10.57
N LEU A 60 -6.09 -1.31 -9.43
CA LEU A 60 -4.68 -1.70 -9.41
C LEU A 60 -4.48 -3.16 -9.78
N HIS A 61 -5.39 -4.04 -9.36
CA HIS A 61 -5.31 -5.47 -9.65
C HIS A 61 -5.28 -5.75 -11.15
N VAL A 62 -6.09 -5.03 -11.90
CA VAL A 62 -6.19 -5.20 -13.35
C VAL A 62 -5.04 -4.50 -14.09
N MET A 63 -4.58 -3.37 -13.59
CA MET A 63 -3.58 -2.54 -14.27
C MET A 63 -2.23 -3.21 -14.50
N GLY A 64 -1.83 -4.12 -13.63
CA GLY A 64 -0.54 -4.79 -13.75
C GLY A 64 -0.52 -5.96 -14.72
N LEU A 65 -1.69 -6.47 -15.15
CA LEU A 65 -1.80 -7.71 -15.88
C LEU A 65 -2.32 -7.56 -17.31
N ILE A 66 -3.03 -6.47 -17.62
CA ILE A 66 -3.68 -6.27 -18.91
C ILE A 66 -3.20 -4.95 -19.47
N ASP A 67 -2.80 -4.93 -20.69
CA ASP A 67 -2.34 -3.79 -21.48
C ASP A 67 -2.05 -2.50 -20.67
N PRO A 68 -0.83 -2.36 -20.14
CA PRO A 68 -0.47 -1.20 -19.34
C PRO A 68 -0.50 0.12 -20.12
N LEU A 69 -0.42 0.08 -21.45
CA LEU A 69 -0.43 1.30 -22.26
C LEU A 69 -1.80 1.99 -22.26
N ILE A 70 -2.88 1.20 -22.27
CA ILE A 70 -4.23 1.76 -22.28
C ILE A 70 -4.56 2.40 -20.94
N LYS A 71 -4.04 1.85 -19.86
CA LYS A 71 -4.37 2.29 -18.49
C LYS A 71 -3.36 3.25 -17.89
N LEU A 72 -2.36 3.64 -18.65
CA LEU A 72 -1.26 4.47 -18.17
C LEU A 72 -1.72 5.80 -17.53
N PRO A 73 -2.62 6.58 -18.14
CA PRO A 73 -3.09 7.82 -17.52
C PRO A 73 -3.76 7.59 -16.17
N LYS A 74 -4.53 6.51 -16.05
CA LYS A 74 -5.20 6.17 -14.80
C LYS A 74 -4.19 5.75 -13.73
N ILE A 75 -3.15 5.03 -14.12
CA ILE A 75 -2.06 4.65 -13.21
C ILE A 75 -1.41 5.91 -12.63
N PHE A 76 -1.04 6.87 -13.47
CA PHE A 76 -0.43 8.12 -13.02
C PHE A 76 -1.35 8.91 -12.11
N LEU A 77 -2.63 9.01 -12.45
CA LEU A 77 -3.61 9.72 -11.65
C LEU A 77 -3.76 9.06 -10.27
N ASN A 78 -3.86 7.75 -10.24
CA ASN A 78 -4.00 7.01 -8.99
C ASN A 78 -2.76 7.15 -8.10
N ARG A 79 -1.56 7.11 -8.71
CA ARG A 79 -0.32 7.36 -7.96
C ARG A 79 -0.30 8.74 -7.33
N ARG A 80 -0.71 9.76 -8.08
CA ARG A 80 -0.76 11.13 -7.57
C ARG A 80 -1.74 11.26 -6.40
N LYS A 81 -2.91 10.67 -6.52
CA LYS A 81 -3.93 10.70 -5.45
C LYS A 81 -3.42 10.04 -4.18
N LEU A 82 -2.79 8.88 -4.31
CA LEU A 82 -2.25 8.15 -3.17
C LEU A 82 -1.09 8.92 -2.52
N LEU A 83 -0.17 9.44 -3.33
CA LEU A 83 0.94 10.21 -2.80
C LEU A 83 0.46 11.47 -2.08
N LYS A 84 -0.53 12.15 -2.64
CA LYS A 84 -1.12 13.34 -2.01
C LYS A 84 -1.75 12.98 -0.66
N LEU A 85 -2.44 11.85 -0.58
CA LEU A 85 -3.00 11.37 0.67
C LEU A 85 -1.90 11.13 1.71
N PHE A 86 -0.86 10.39 1.34
CA PHE A 86 0.24 10.08 2.25
C PHE A 86 0.93 11.34 2.76
N ASN A 87 1.19 12.30 1.88
CA ASN A 87 1.83 13.55 2.28
C ASN A 87 0.92 14.41 3.17
N SER A 88 -0.37 14.47 2.84
CA SER A 88 -1.31 15.28 3.62
C SER A 88 -1.53 14.75 5.03
N LYS A 89 -1.41 13.45 5.22
CA LYS A 89 -1.58 12.81 6.52
C LYS A 89 -0.28 12.69 7.31
N ASN A 90 0.85 13.04 6.71
CA ASN A 90 2.17 12.93 7.34
C ASN A 90 2.39 11.52 7.91
N ILE A 91 2.28 10.51 7.04
CA ILE A 91 2.45 9.12 7.48
C ILE A 91 3.86 8.90 8.05
N ASP A 92 3.94 8.02 9.02
CA ASP A 92 5.22 7.68 9.66
C ASP A 92 5.99 6.63 8.87
N ILE A 93 5.28 5.70 8.26
CA ILE A 93 5.86 4.59 7.51
C ILE A 93 4.99 4.24 6.32
N PHE A 94 5.63 3.90 5.21
CA PHE A 94 4.96 3.37 4.02
C PHE A 94 5.33 1.91 3.83
N ILE A 95 4.33 1.07 3.63
CA ILE A 95 4.50 -0.37 3.39
C ILE A 95 3.95 -0.69 2.01
N GLY A 96 4.84 -1.04 1.08
CA GLY A 96 4.46 -1.57 -0.22
C GLY A 96 4.52 -3.09 -0.16
N VAL A 97 3.42 -3.77 -0.51
CA VAL A 97 3.35 -5.21 -0.52
C VAL A 97 3.28 -5.70 -1.95
N ASP A 98 4.27 -6.46 -2.38
CA ASP A 98 4.44 -6.90 -3.77
C ASP A 98 4.46 -5.73 -4.75
N SER A 99 4.23 -5.97 -6.03
CA SER A 99 4.17 -4.94 -7.08
C SER A 99 5.29 -3.89 -6.94
N PRO A 100 6.57 -4.31 -6.92
CA PRO A 100 7.66 -3.38 -6.65
C PRO A 100 7.77 -2.28 -7.72
N ASP A 101 7.42 -2.59 -8.97
CA ASP A 101 7.47 -1.59 -10.04
C ASP A 101 6.48 -0.45 -9.83
N PHE A 102 5.33 -0.76 -9.28
CA PHE A 102 4.35 0.26 -8.91
C PHE A 102 4.79 1.02 -7.66
N ASN A 103 5.28 0.29 -6.67
CA ASN A 103 5.58 0.86 -5.35
C ASN A 103 6.88 1.68 -5.31
N ILE A 104 7.81 1.46 -6.24
CA ILE A 104 9.09 2.18 -6.26
C ILE A 104 8.90 3.70 -6.32
N PHE A 105 7.86 4.16 -7.01
CA PHE A 105 7.53 5.58 -7.08
C PHE A 105 7.30 6.16 -5.68
N PHE A 106 6.52 5.44 -4.85
CA PHE A 106 6.21 5.88 -3.49
C PHE A 106 7.44 5.81 -2.59
N HIS A 107 8.23 4.74 -2.69
CA HIS A 107 9.45 4.60 -1.90
C HIS A 107 10.38 5.79 -2.13
N LYS A 108 10.58 6.16 -3.39
CA LYS A 108 11.47 7.27 -3.73
C LYS A 108 10.94 8.61 -3.23
N LYS A 109 9.66 8.88 -3.48
CA LYS A 109 9.06 10.17 -3.11
C LYS A 109 8.94 10.33 -1.62
N LEU A 110 8.52 9.29 -0.92
CA LEU A 110 8.32 9.35 0.52
C LEU A 110 9.64 9.36 1.28
N LYS A 111 10.63 8.61 0.82
CA LYS A 111 11.95 8.61 1.43
C LYS A 111 12.58 9.99 1.39
N SER A 112 12.38 10.74 0.29
CA SER A 112 12.89 12.11 0.19
C SER A 112 12.22 13.05 1.20
N ASN A 113 11.05 12.67 1.72
CA ASN A 113 10.33 13.43 2.76
C ASN A 113 10.55 12.85 4.16
N ASN A 114 11.59 12.05 4.34
CA ASN A 114 11.96 11.44 5.62
C ASN A 114 10.95 10.42 6.16
N VAL A 115 10.14 9.83 5.29
CA VAL A 115 9.24 8.74 5.66
C VAL A 115 9.99 7.42 5.54
N LYS A 116 9.85 6.55 6.53
CA LYS A 116 10.40 5.20 6.44
C LYS A 116 9.58 4.39 5.44
N THR A 117 10.26 3.61 4.61
CA THR A 117 9.59 2.82 3.59
C THR A 117 10.05 1.37 3.65
N ILE A 118 9.11 0.45 3.50
CA ILE A 118 9.38 -0.99 3.52
C ILE A 118 8.69 -1.62 2.33
N GLN A 119 9.44 -2.43 1.59
CA GLN A 119 8.89 -3.26 0.52
C GLN A 119 8.85 -4.70 1.01
N VAL A 120 7.66 -5.29 1.00
CA VAL A 120 7.44 -6.67 1.40
C VAL A 120 7.10 -7.48 0.15
N VAL A 121 7.71 -8.64 0.02
CA VAL A 121 7.50 -9.52 -1.14
C VAL A 121 6.90 -10.82 -0.64
N SER A 122 5.77 -11.20 -1.22
CA SER A 122 5.14 -12.48 -0.91
C SER A 122 6.04 -13.64 -1.34
N PRO A 123 6.10 -14.73 -0.56
CA PRO A 123 6.82 -15.91 -0.98
C PRO A 123 6.26 -16.44 -2.31
N SER A 124 7.15 -16.79 -3.24
CA SER A 124 6.74 -17.32 -4.53
C SER A 124 7.32 -18.71 -4.72
N VAL A 125 6.49 -19.65 -5.12
CA VAL A 125 6.94 -21.03 -5.41
C VAL A 125 7.77 -21.09 -6.69
N TRP A 126 7.67 -20.08 -7.52
CA TRP A 126 8.35 -20.01 -8.81
C TRP A 126 9.87 -20.07 -8.71
N GLY A 127 10.42 -19.44 -7.71
CA GLY A 127 11.86 -19.38 -7.53
C GLY A 127 12.51 -20.69 -7.12
N TRP A 128 11.73 -21.72 -6.84
CA TRP A 128 12.22 -22.98 -6.31
C TRP A 128 12.34 -24.08 -7.36
N ARG A 129 12.13 -23.79 -8.60
CA ARG A 129 12.19 -24.78 -9.67
C ARG A 129 13.42 -24.64 -10.53
#